data_b0e767e48bd83eb6647388cc90c694b8
#
_entry.id   b0e767e48bd83eb6647388cc90c694b8
#
_cell.length_a   1.000
_cell.length_b   1.000
_cell.length_c   1.000
_cell.angle_alpha   90.00
_cell.angle_beta   90.00
_cell.angle_gamma   90.00
#
_symmetry.space_group_name_H-M   'P 1'
#
loop_
_entity.id
_entity.type
_entity.pdbx_description
1 polymer ?
#
loop_
_entity_poly.entity_id
_entity_poly.type
_entity_poly.pdbx_seq_one_letter_code
_entity_poly.pdbx_strand_id
1 'polypeptide(L)'
;AEALQRLPDPVGLPDSFGVTDIAGGLRIVWHYGATDERRTFTIAYRFRGLAVAYDDVVDVNLRVWGEHWPVGVATLTAVMQLPRPTRLSPSYRVWGNPAWVRAVVGRAPDRATLQAVQVPTHQFVEHRVLFPRNLLTSTAGAQVRPGNAFGKIVAAELAAQRDYERDQEKIDDAKEHPGRTLLLLLLLGLG
;
A
#
# COMPACT_ATOMS: atom_id res chain seq x y z
N ALA A 1 -17.07 -20.82 6.43
CA ALA A 1 -16.31 -19.95 7.31
C ALA A 1 -17.23 -19.55 8.46
N GLU A 2 -16.85 -19.91 9.67
CA GLU A 2 -17.58 -19.55 10.87
C GLU A 2 -17.32 -18.09 11.21
N ALA A 3 -18.36 -17.32 11.52
CA ALA A 3 -18.22 -15.92 11.86
C ALA A 3 -17.74 -15.79 13.30
N LEU A 4 -16.68 -15.03 13.54
CA LEU A 4 -16.21 -14.74 14.90
C LEU A 4 -17.22 -13.87 15.64
N GLN A 5 -17.43 -14.15 16.92
CA GLN A 5 -18.32 -13.37 17.76
C GLN A 5 -17.66 -12.02 18.11
N ARG A 6 -18.39 -10.90 17.87
CA ARG A 6 -17.95 -9.58 18.32
C ARG A 6 -18.21 -9.42 19.83
N LEU A 7 -17.15 -9.07 20.57
CA LEU A 7 -17.21 -8.75 21.98
C LEU A 7 -16.88 -7.28 22.23
N PRO A 8 -17.45 -6.65 23.28
CA PRO A 8 -17.17 -5.25 23.63
C PRO A 8 -15.71 -5.03 24.07
N ASP A 9 -15.04 -6.06 24.59
CA ASP A 9 -13.65 -6.02 25.01
C ASP A 9 -12.91 -7.25 24.43
N PRO A 10 -11.72 -7.10 23.81
CA PRO A 10 -10.94 -8.20 23.24
C PRO A 10 -10.26 -9.03 24.31
N VAL A 11 -10.99 -9.57 25.29
CA VAL A 11 -10.46 -10.44 26.33
C VAL A 11 -10.42 -11.88 25.82
N GLY A 12 -9.39 -12.21 25.05
CA GLY A 12 -8.78 -13.53 24.92
C GLY A 12 -9.64 -14.78 24.72
N LEU A 13 -10.94 -14.69 24.48
CA LEU A 13 -11.76 -15.85 24.20
C LEU A 13 -11.53 -16.35 22.76
N PRO A 14 -11.20 -17.61 22.55
CA PRO A 14 -11.11 -18.18 21.19
C PRO A 14 -12.38 -17.88 20.39
N ASP A 15 -12.20 -17.70 19.06
CA ASP A 15 -13.27 -17.46 18.09
C ASP A 15 -14.06 -16.17 18.32
N SER A 16 -13.41 -15.17 18.94
CA SER A 16 -13.95 -13.84 19.18
C SER A 16 -13.11 -12.74 18.53
N PHE A 17 -13.70 -11.55 18.38
CA PHE A 17 -12.98 -10.36 18.01
C PHE A 17 -13.49 -9.13 18.75
N GLY A 18 -12.61 -8.17 18.99
CA GLY A 18 -12.93 -6.86 19.53
C GLY A 18 -12.55 -5.75 18.56
N VAL A 19 -13.23 -4.62 18.64
CA VAL A 19 -12.95 -3.40 17.89
C VAL A 19 -12.85 -2.25 18.86
N THR A 20 -11.72 -1.56 18.87
CA THR A 20 -11.45 -0.43 19.76
C THR A 20 -11.07 0.79 18.94
N ASP A 21 -11.62 1.95 19.30
CA ASP A 21 -11.19 3.23 18.75
C ASP A 21 -9.78 3.58 19.26
N ILE A 22 -8.91 3.94 18.35
CA ILE A 22 -7.56 4.43 18.66
C ILE A 22 -7.33 5.77 17.96
N ALA A 23 -6.30 6.51 18.36
CA ALA A 23 -5.94 7.76 17.70
C ALA A 23 -5.67 7.51 16.20
N GLY A 24 -6.52 8.09 15.35
CA GLY A 24 -6.39 8.00 13.89
C GLY A 24 -6.98 6.74 13.24
N GLY A 25 -7.72 5.88 13.98
CA GLY A 25 -8.30 4.69 13.35
C GLY A 25 -9.00 3.74 14.30
N LEU A 26 -9.12 2.50 13.84
CA LEU A 26 -9.70 1.39 14.58
C LEU A 26 -8.65 0.30 14.76
N ARG A 27 -8.59 -0.27 15.96
CA ARG A 27 -7.85 -1.48 16.24
C ARG A 27 -8.83 -2.66 16.25
N ILE A 28 -8.56 -3.65 15.42
CA ILE A 28 -9.32 -4.90 15.39
C ILE A 28 -8.39 -5.98 15.91
N VAL A 29 -8.84 -6.70 16.95
CA VAL A 29 -8.12 -7.83 17.54
C VAL A 29 -9.01 -9.05 17.46
N TRP A 30 -8.53 -10.14 16.92
CA TRP A 30 -9.22 -11.42 16.90
C TRP A 30 -8.39 -12.49 17.59
N HIS A 31 -9.08 -13.37 18.29
CA HIS A 31 -8.51 -14.48 19.04
C HIS A 31 -8.93 -15.79 18.40
N TYR A 32 -8.03 -16.70 18.27
CA TYR A 32 -8.29 -18.02 17.70
C TYR A 32 -7.38 -19.06 18.33
N GLY A 33 -7.86 -20.30 18.41
CA GLY A 33 -7.05 -21.46 18.77
C GLY A 33 -6.48 -22.08 17.49
N ALA A 34 -5.16 -22.27 17.42
CA ALA A 34 -4.52 -23.00 16.33
C ALA A 34 -3.25 -23.67 16.84
N THR A 35 -3.00 -24.90 16.39
CA THR A 35 -1.76 -25.64 16.66
C THR A 35 -1.32 -26.29 15.35
N ASP A 36 -0.21 -25.82 14.78
CA ASP A 36 0.41 -26.33 13.54
C ASP A 36 -0.56 -26.48 12.36
N GLU A 37 -1.49 -25.52 12.21
CA GLU A 37 -2.48 -25.56 11.16
C GLU A 37 -2.54 -24.24 10.36
N ARG A 38 -3.02 -24.33 9.12
CA ARG A 38 -3.30 -23.14 8.29
C ARG A 38 -4.66 -22.59 8.61
N ARG A 39 -4.74 -21.29 8.91
CA ARG A 39 -5.97 -20.54 9.10
C ARG A 39 -6.14 -19.46 8.04
N THR A 40 -7.40 -19.21 7.67
CA THR A 40 -7.79 -18.11 6.79
C THR A 40 -8.74 -17.19 7.54
N PHE A 41 -8.39 -15.91 7.59
CA PHE A 41 -9.23 -14.87 8.18
C PHE A 41 -9.74 -13.96 7.06
N THR A 42 -11.02 -13.60 7.14
CA THR A 42 -11.66 -12.66 6.22
C THR A 42 -12.17 -11.48 7.02
N ILE A 43 -11.70 -10.28 6.69
CA ILE A 43 -12.11 -9.03 7.31
C ILE A 43 -12.79 -8.18 6.24
N ALA A 44 -14.05 -7.80 6.44
CA ALA A 44 -14.78 -6.89 5.58
C ALA A 44 -14.99 -5.55 6.28
N TYR A 45 -14.62 -4.45 5.62
CA TYR A 45 -14.77 -3.10 6.17
C TYR A 45 -15.07 -2.09 5.05
N ARG A 46 -15.54 -0.91 5.46
CA ARG A 46 -15.81 0.19 4.52
C ARG A 46 -15.07 1.43 4.97
N PHE A 47 -14.20 1.95 4.11
CA PHE A 47 -13.59 3.27 4.26
C PHE A 47 -14.47 4.35 3.62
N ARG A 48 -14.53 5.50 4.27
CA ARG A 48 -15.04 6.75 3.70
C ARG A 48 -13.89 7.74 3.63
N GLY A 49 -13.85 8.55 2.57
CA GLY A 49 -12.80 9.55 2.38
C GLY A 49 -11.45 8.98 1.90
N LEU A 50 -11.35 7.67 1.57
CA LEU A 50 -10.14 7.08 1.00
C LEU A 50 -9.88 7.61 -0.41
N ALA A 51 -10.91 7.62 -1.27
CA ALA A 51 -10.80 8.16 -2.61
C ALA A 51 -10.81 9.68 -2.57
N VAL A 52 -9.88 10.32 -3.28
CA VAL A 52 -9.82 11.77 -3.49
C VAL A 52 -10.18 12.06 -4.94
N ALA A 53 -11.31 12.71 -5.16
CA ALA A 53 -11.81 13.06 -6.48
C ALA A 53 -11.39 14.49 -6.84
N TYR A 54 -10.50 14.61 -7.82
CA TYR A 54 -10.09 15.87 -8.45
C TYR A 54 -10.92 16.15 -9.70
N ASP A 55 -10.68 17.26 -10.40
CA ASP A 55 -11.44 17.60 -11.61
C ASP A 55 -11.12 16.65 -12.78
N ASP A 56 -9.89 16.16 -12.88
CA ASP A 56 -9.40 15.29 -13.95
C ASP A 56 -9.33 13.80 -13.58
N VAL A 57 -8.97 13.48 -12.33
CA VAL A 57 -8.72 12.10 -11.89
C VAL A 57 -9.29 11.83 -10.50
N VAL A 58 -9.40 10.55 -10.19
CA VAL A 58 -9.59 10.04 -8.82
C VAL A 58 -8.33 9.35 -8.39
N ASP A 59 -7.83 9.72 -7.22
CA ASP A 59 -6.68 9.12 -6.55
C ASP A 59 -7.15 8.24 -5.40
N VAL A 60 -6.76 6.97 -5.42
CA VAL A 60 -6.98 6.04 -4.32
C VAL A 60 -5.63 5.47 -3.93
N ASN A 61 -5.14 5.86 -2.76
CA ASN A 61 -3.91 5.32 -2.18
C ASN A 61 -4.26 4.54 -0.91
N LEU A 62 -4.16 3.22 -0.97
CA LEU A 62 -4.49 2.33 0.12
C LEU A 62 -3.24 1.60 0.60
N ARG A 63 -2.93 1.74 1.89
CA ARG A 63 -1.95 0.88 2.54
C ARG A 63 -2.58 -0.50 2.73
N VAL A 64 -2.20 -1.45 1.86
CA VAL A 64 -2.73 -2.82 1.84
C VAL A 64 -2.02 -3.74 2.82
N TRP A 65 -0.83 -3.32 3.30
CA TRP A 65 -0.06 -3.97 4.36
C TRP A 65 0.64 -2.91 5.21
N GLY A 66 0.53 -3.01 6.52
CA GLY A 66 1.05 -2.01 7.46
C GLY A 66 2.46 -2.35 7.97
N GLU A 67 3.20 -1.34 8.43
CA GLU A 67 4.54 -1.48 9.02
C GLU A 67 4.54 -2.05 10.46
N HIS A 68 3.40 -2.16 11.09
CA HIS A 68 3.34 -2.63 12.48
C HIS A 68 3.26 -4.16 12.60
N TRP A 69 3.32 -4.89 11.49
CA TRP A 69 3.35 -6.34 11.53
C TRP A 69 4.76 -6.85 11.89
N PRO A 70 4.89 -7.61 13.01
CA PRO A 70 6.18 -8.17 13.44
C PRO A 70 6.59 -9.38 12.60
N VAL A 71 5.73 -9.84 11.71
CA VAL A 71 5.98 -10.95 10.79
C VAL A 71 5.94 -10.48 9.35
N GLY A 72 6.80 -11.02 8.51
CA GLY A 72 6.76 -10.78 7.07
C GLY A 72 5.63 -11.55 6.40
N VAL A 73 5.32 -11.21 5.15
CA VAL A 73 4.34 -11.92 4.34
C VAL A 73 4.98 -12.49 3.07
N ALA A 74 4.79 -13.78 2.86
CA ALA A 74 5.39 -14.48 1.72
C ALA A 74 4.82 -13.99 0.37
N THR A 75 3.50 -13.77 0.31
CA THR A 75 2.81 -13.27 -0.87
C THR A 75 1.69 -12.34 -0.46
N LEU A 76 1.71 -11.13 -0.98
CA LEU A 76 0.67 -10.12 -0.84
C LEU A 76 0.05 -9.87 -2.22
N THR A 77 -1.26 -10.00 -2.32
CA THR A 77 -2.00 -9.66 -3.54
C THR A 77 -3.11 -8.68 -3.19
N ALA A 78 -3.19 -7.60 -3.95
CA ALA A 78 -4.27 -6.63 -3.85
C ALA A 78 -4.96 -6.46 -5.20
N VAL A 79 -6.29 -6.36 -5.17
CA VAL A 79 -7.12 -6.09 -6.35
C VAL A 79 -8.04 -4.93 -6.02
N MET A 80 -7.99 -3.88 -6.83
CA MET A 80 -8.90 -2.74 -6.74
C MET A 80 -9.80 -2.75 -7.97
N GLN A 81 -11.08 -2.99 -7.77
CA GLN A 81 -12.06 -2.92 -8.84
C GLN A 81 -12.42 -1.45 -9.12
N LEU A 82 -12.45 -1.07 -10.38
CA LEU A 82 -12.89 0.25 -10.81
C LEU A 82 -14.42 0.36 -10.73
N PRO A 83 -14.96 1.57 -10.51
CA PRO A 83 -16.42 1.78 -10.47
C PRO A 83 -17.13 1.37 -11.75
N ARG A 84 -16.45 1.49 -12.87
CA ARG A 84 -16.89 1.05 -14.21
C ARG A 84 -15.68 0.65 -15.04
N PRO A 85 -15.84 -0.27 -15.99
CA PRO A 85 -14.77 -0.58 -16.93
C PRO A 85 -14.37 0.66 -17.75
N THR A 86 -13.07 0.78 -18.01
CA THR A 86 -12.50 1.86 -18.82
C THR A 86 -11.56 1.31 -19.87
N ARG A 87 -11.32 2.09 -20.93
CA ARG A 87 -10.17 1.84 -21.79
C ARG A 87 -8.90 2.18 -21.03
N LEU A 88 -7.80 1.51 -21.32
CA LEU A 88 -6.49 1.82 -20.70
C LEU A 88 -6.02 3.19 -21.18
N SER A 89 -6.51 4.24 -20.53
CA SER A 89 -6.20 5.62 -20.85
C SER A 89 -4.87 6.06 -20.22
N PRO A 90 -4.23 7.13 -20.73
CA PRO A 90 -3.05 7.72 -20.11
C PRO A 90 -3.26 8.20 -18.67
N SER A 91 -4.48 8.53 -18.28
CA SER A 91 -4.81 8.94 -16.90
C SER A 91 -5.15 7.79 -15.96
N TYR A 92 -5.14 6.54 -16.44
CA TYR A 92 -5.21 5.36 -15.59
C TYR A 92 -3.80 4.87 -15.28
N ARG A 93 -3.38 5.00 -14.02
CA ARG A 93 -2.06 4.61 -13.51
C ARG A 93 -2.19 3.74 -12.28
N VAL A 94 -1.20 2.89 -12.07
CA VAL A 94 -1.13 2.01 -10.89
C VAL A 94 0.32 1.98 -10.40
N TRP A 95 0.49 2.08 -9.09
CA TRP A 95 1.79 1.98 -8.43
C TRP A 95 1.69 1.07 -7.21
N GLY A 96 2.81 0.42 -6.90
CA GLY A 96 3.06 -0.26 -5.65
C GLY A 96 4.18 0.45 -4.91
N ASN A 97 3.89 1.01 -3.74
CA ASN A 97 4.83 1.77 -2.95
C ASN A 97 5.19 1.06 -1.64
N PRO A 98 6.38 1.27 -1.11
CA PRO A 98 7.50 2.00 -1.70
C PRO A 98 8.18 1.21 -2.83
N ALA A 99 8.96 1.90 -3.67
CA ALA A 99 9.60 1.31 -4.86
C ALA A 99 10.50 0.10 -4.53
N TRP A 100 11.17 0.10 -3.38
CA TRP A 100 12.06 -1.01 -2.96
C TRP A 100 11.33 -2.32 -2.64
N VAL A 101 10.02 -2.33 -2.44
CA VAL A 101 9.23 -3.56 -2.32
C VAL A 101 9.15 -4.31 -3.65
N ARG A 102 9.40 -3.61 -4.76
CA ARG A 102 9.37 -4.17 -6.12
C ARG A 102 8.06 -4.89 -6.44
N ALA A 103 6.95 -4.31 -6.00
CA ALA A 103 5.64 -4.85 -6.28
C ALA A 103 5.35 -4.84 -7.79
N VAL A 104 4.87 -5.96 -8.30
CA VAL A 104 4.38 -6.06 -9.68
C VAL A 104 2.97 -5.54 -9.74
N VAL A 105 2.71 -4.56 -10.59
CA VAL A 105 1.39 -3.97 -10.76
C VAL A 105 0.81 -4.25 -12.15
N GLY A 106 -0.50 -4.43 -12.21
CA GLY A 106 -1.23 -4.69 -13.46
C GLY A 106 -2.43 -3.78 -13.63
N ARG A 107 -2.80 -3.53 -14.89
CA ARG A 107 -3.99 -2.76 -15.27
C ARG A 107 -4.86 -3.59 -16.20
N ALA A 108 -6.11 -3.76 -15.84
CA ALA A 108 -7.17 -4.28 -16.71
C ALA A 108 -8.27 -3.23 -16.85
N PRO A 109 -9.18 -3.36 -17.82
CA PRO A 109 -10.25 -2.38 -18.02
C PRO A 109 -11.14 -2.16 -16.79
N ASP A 110 -11.30 -3.17 -15.96
CA ASP A 110 -12.19 -3.20 -14.80
C ASP A 110 -11.48 -3.18 -13.44
N ARG A 111 -10.15 -3.36 -13.42
CA ARG A 111 -9.40 -3.49 -12.16
C ARG A 111 -7.93 -3.16 -12.29
N ALA A 112 -7.35 -2.75 -11.17
CA ALA A 112 -5.93 -2.66 -10.92
C ALA A 112 -5.49 -3.80 -10.00
N THR A 113 -4.30 -4.34 -10.22
CA THR A 113 -3.73 -5.41 -9.38
C THR A 113 -2.35 -5.02 -8.88
N LEU A 114 -1.99 -5.54 -7.70
CA LEU A 114 -0.67 -5.47 -7.14
C LEU A 114 -0.31 -6.85 -6.58
N GLN A 115 0.93 -7.28 -6.80
CA GLN A 115 1.51 -8.44 -6.16
C GLN A 115 2.89 -8.08 -5.62
N ALA A 116 3.14 -8.38 -4.36
CA ALA A 116 4.45 -8.30 -3.73
C ALA A 116 4.77 -9.64 -3.08
N VAL A 117 6.04 -10.04 -3.11
CA VAL A 117 6.51 -11.28 -2.53
C VAL A 117 7.61 -11.00 -1.50
N GLN A 118 7.70 -11.88 -0.49
CA GLN A 118 8.72 -11.79 0.55
C GLN A 118 8.81 -10.40 1.20
N VAL A 119 7.63 -9.79 1.47
CA VAL A 119 7.58 -8.51 2.17
C VAL A 119 8.11 -8.71 3.60
N PRO A 120 9.18 -8.00 4.00
CA PRO A 120 9.78 -8.21 5.30
C PRO A 120 8.92 -7.69 6.45
N THR A 121 9.33 -8.00 7.69
CA THR A 121 8.75 -7.42 8.90
C THR A 121 8.86 -5.89 8.88
N HIS A 122 7.90 -5.21 9.48
CA HIS A 122 7.91 -3.74 9.61
C HIS A 122 7.96 -2.97 8.29
N GLN A 123 7.56 -3.62 7.18
CA GLN A 123 7.48 -3.00 5.87
C GLN A 123 6.02 -2.78 5.47
N PHE A 124 5.65 -1.54 5.17
CA PHE A 124 4.34 -1.27 4.58
C PHE A 124 4.35 -1.49 3.06
N VAL A 125 3.17 -1.75 2.51
CA VAL A 125 2.93 -1.78 1.06
C VAL A 125 1.67 -0.97 0.77
N GLU A 126 1.77 -0.04 -0.16
CA GLU A 126 0.65 0.75 -0.67
C GLU A 126 0.32 0.38 -2.11
N HIS A 127 -0.96 0.29 -2.39
CA HIS A 127 -1.51 0.15 -3.73
C HIS A 127 -2.16 1.47 -4.11
N ARG A 128 -1.53 2.24 -4.98
CA ARG A 128 -2.06 3.50 -5.47
C ARG A 128 -2.62 3.34 -6.86
N VAL A 129 -3.85 3.79 -7.04
CA VAL A 129 -4.58 3.71 -8.31
C VAL A 129 -5.14 5.09 -8.66
N LEU A 130 -4.77 5.55 -9.83
CA LEU A 130 -5.26 6.79 -10.42
C LEU A 130 -6.11 6.45 -11.63
N PHE A 131 -7.34 6.96 -11.70
CA PHE A 131 -8.24 6.70 -12.82
C PHE A 131 -9.06 7.94 -13.20
N PRO A 132 -9.58 8.01 -14.44
CA PRO A 132 -10.34 9.17 -14.91
C PRO A 132 -11.52 9.51 -14.01
N ARG A 133 -11.71 10.79 -13.71
CA ARG A 133 -12.77 11.30 -12.85
C ARG A 133 -14.18 10.90 -13.31
N ASN A 134 -14.41 10.81 -14.63
CA ASN A 134 -15.69 10.46 -15.23
C ASN A 134 -16.13 9.00 -15.02
N LEU A 135 -15.26 8.14 -14.44
CA LEU A 135 -15.65 6.78 -14.04
C LEU A 135 -16.50 6.75 -12.77
N LEU A 136 -16.40 7.79 -11.92
CA LEU A 136 -17.29 7.90 -10.76
C LEU A 136 -18.70 8.32 -11.19
N THR A 137 -19.70 7.59 -10.71
CA THR A 137 -21.11 7.95 -10.81
C THR A 137 -21.57 8.88 -9.71
N SER A 138 -20.85 8.87 -8.57
CA SER A 138 -21.12 9.68 -7.39
C SER A 138 -19.83 9.92 -6.62
N THR A 139 -19.74 11.06 -5.96
CA THR A 139 -18.67 11.40 -5.01
C THR A 139 -19.02 11.10 -3.56
N ALA A 140 -20.18 10.51 -3.32
CA ALA A 140 -20.61 10.16 -1.97
C ALA A 140 -19.57 9.22 -1.30
N GLY A 141 -19.03 9.66 -0.16
CA GLY A 141 -17.98 8.92 0.54
C GLY A 141 -16.55 9.16 0.04
N ALA A 142 -16.33 9.97 -0.99
CA ALA A 142 -15.02 10.44 -1.42
C ALA A 142 -14.73 11.85 -0.84
N GLN A 143 -13.45 12.21 -0.74
CA GLN A 143 -13.03 13.59 -0.60
C GLN A 143 -13.09 14.25 -1.98
N VAL A 144 -13.64 15.45 -2.08
CA VAL A 144 -13.64 16.24 -3.32
C VAL A 144 -12.65 17.38 -3.17
N ARG A 145 -11.72 17.49 -4.12
CA ARG A 145 -10.74 18.58 -4.17
C ARG A 145 -10.74 19.22 -5.55
N PRO A 146 -10.85 20.56 -5.63
CA PRO A 146 -10.82 21.26 -6.90
C PRO A 146 -9.45 21.20 -7.56
N GLY A 147 -9.43 21.36 -8.87
CA GLY A 147 -8.21 21.42 -9.68
C GLY A 147 -7.76 20.08 -10.23
N ASN A 148 -6.83 20.16 -11.17
CA ASN A 148 -6.23 18.98 -11.81
C ASN A 148 -5.06 18.44 -10.99
N ALA A 149 -4.99 17.14 -10.80
CA ALA A 149 -3.98 16.51 -9.97
C ALA A 149 -3.13 15.46 -10.72
N PHE A 150 -3.53 15.00 -11.90
CA PHE A 150 -2.84 13.95 -12.64
C PHE A 150 -1.33 14.22 -12.79
N GLY A 151 -0.97 15.37 -13.36
CA GLY A 151 0.44 15.71 -13.62
C GLY A 151 1.27 15.78 -12.34
N LYS A 152 0.72 16.37 -11.27
CA LYS A 152 1.40 16.48 -9.98
C LYS A 152 1.64 15.10 -9.33
N ILE A 153 0.63 14.24 -9.36
CA ILE A 153 0.73 12.90 -8.76
C ILE A 153 1.73 12.06 -9.53
N VAL A 154 1.64 12.03 -10.86
CA VAL A 154 2.59 11.29 -11.69
C VAL A 154 4.03 11.79 -11.50
N ALA A 155 4.22 13.12 -11.43
CA ALA A 155 5.55 13.68 -11.19
C ALA A 155 6.13 13.26 -9.83
N ALA A 156 5.31 13.22 -8.78
CA ALA A 156 5.72 12.76 -7.45
C ALA A 156 6.12 11.26 -7.45
N GLU A 157 5.34 10.40 -8.09
CA GLU A 157 5.66 8.97 -8.20
C GLU A 157 6.95 8.73 -9.00
N LEU A 158 7.13 9.45 -10.11
CA LEU A 158 8.35 9.37 -10.91
C LEU A 158 9.58 9.92 -10.16
N ALA A 159 9.42 10.93 -9.30
CA ALA A 159 10.49 11.43 -8.46
C ALA A 159 10.90 10.37 -7.42
N ALA A 160 9.94 9.77 -6.72
CA ALA A 160 10.21 8.71 -5.76
C ALA A 160 10.91 7.49 -6.38
N GLN A 161 10.51 7.12 -7.59
CA GLN A 161 11.15 6.02 -8.33
C GLN A 161 12.61 6.36 -8.70
N ARG A 162 12.87 7.56 -9.21
CA ARG A 162 14.24 8.01 -9.54
C ARG A 162 15.13 8.11 -8.31
N ASP A 163 14.59 8.56 -7.19
CA ASP A 163 15.35 8.64 -5.94
C ASP A 163 15.77 7.24 -5.48
N TYR A 164 14.87 6.26 -5.57
CA TYR A 164 15.18 4.88 -5.30
C TYR A 164 16.27 4.30 -6.24
N GLU A 165 16.13 4.51 -7.55
CA GLU A 165 17.10 4.04 -8.55
C GLU A 165 18.48 4.62 -8.28
N ARG A 166 18.57 5.93 -8.03
CA ARG A 166 19.83 6.61 -7.68
C ARG A 166 20.47 6.06 -6.41
N ASP A 167 19.68 5.73 -5.41
CA ASP A 167 20.20 5.16 -4.16
C ASP A 167 20.66 3.72 -4.35
N GLN A 168 20.00 2.94 -5.21
CA GLN A 168 20.48 1.61 -5.59
C GLN A 168 21.81 1.69 -6.35
N GLU A 169 21.96 2.62 -7.30
CA GLU A 169 23.23 2.84 -8.03
C GLU A 169 24.39 3.15 -7.07
N LYS A 170 24.16 3.99 -6.05
CA LYS A 170 25.18 4.29 -5.03
C LYS A 170 25.56 3.05 -4.20
N ILE A 171 24.58 2.24 -3.84
CA ILE A 171 24.80 1.00 -3.08
C ILE A 171 25.62 0.01 -3.92
N ASP A 172 25.32 -0.10 -5.19
CA ASP A 172 25.99 -1.04 -6.08
C ASP A 172 27.42 -0.54 -6.41
N ASP A 173 27.63 0.75 -6.66
CA ASP A 173 28.96 1.34 -6.77
C ASP A 173 29.81 1.12 -5.49
N ALA A 174 29.20 1.28 -4.32
CA ALA A 174 29.91 1.03 -3.05
C ALA A 174 30.30 -0.45 -2.86
N LYS A 175 29.49 -1.39 -3.35
CA LYS A 175 29.82 -2.83 -3.32
C LYS A 175 30.91 -3.20 -4.31
N GLU A 176 30.89 -2.61 -5.50
CA GLU A 176 31.89 -2.86 -6.55
C GLU A 176 33.24 -2.21 -6.23
N HIS A 177 33.24 -1.06 -5.53
CA HIS A 177 34.43 -0.28 -5.21
C HIS A 177 34.61 -0.02 -3.70
N PRO A 178 34.76 -1.07 -2.87
CA PRO A 178 34.77 -0.92 -1.40
C PRO A 178 35.92 -0.08 -0.88
N GLY A 179 37.09 -0.12 -1.53
CA GLY A 179 38.26 0.69 -1.16
C GLY A 179 38.04 2.20 -1.37
N ARG A 180 37.35 2.58 -2.44
CA ARG A 180 36.98 3.98 -2.74
C ARG A 180 35.98 4.51 -1.71
N THR A 181 35.00 3.70 -1.36
CA THR A 181 33.98 4.03 -0.36
C THR A 181 34.61 4.23 1.01
N LEU A 182 35.53 3.35 1.41
CA LEU A 182 36.26 3.47 2.69
C LEU A 182 37.12 4.75 2.73
N LEU A 183 37.81 5.07 1.64
CA LEU A 183 38.61 6.29 1.56
C LEU A 183 37.78 7.56 1.71
N LEU A 184 36.60 7.62 1.06
CA LEU A 184 35.68 8.75 1.18
C LEU A 184 35.14 8.91 2.61
N LEU A 185 34.80 7.82 3.29
CA LEU A 185 34.36 7.85 4.68
C LEU A 185 35.47 8.34 5.64
N LEU A 186 36.72 7.93 5.41
CA LEU A 186 37.87 8.39 6.20
C LEU A 186 38.13 9.88 6.00
N LEU A 187 38.00 10.40 4.78
CA LEU A 187 38.15 11.82 4.47
C LEU A 187 37.04 12.69 5.09
N LEU A 188 35.81 12.19 5.16
CA LEU A 188 34.67 12.87 5.78
C LEU A 188 34.70 12.80 7.31
N GLY A 189 35.35 11.78 7.90
CA GLY A 189 35.49 11.61 9.35
C GLY A 189 36.69 12.36 9.97
N LEU A 190 37.53 12.99 9.16
CA LEU A 190 38.69 13.78 9.59
C LEU A 190 38.47 15.30 9.52
N GLY A 191 37.27 15.77 9.23
CA GLY A 191 36.82 17.17 9.26
C GLY A 191 35.82 17.39 10.37
#